data_55944978c1a5b34545212447b4e6c31c
#
_entry.id   55944978c1a5b34545212447b4e6c31c
#
_cell.length_a   1.000
_cell.length_b   1.000
_cell.length_c   1.000
_cell.angle_alpha   90.00
_cell.angle_beta   90.00
_cell.angle_gamma   90.00
#
_symmetry.space_group_name_H-M   'P 1'
#
loop_
_entity.id
_entity.type
_entity.pdbx_description
1 polymer ?
#
loop_
_entity_poly.entity_id
_entity_poly.type
_entity_poly.pdbx_seq_one_letter_code
_entity_poly.pdbx_strand_id
1 'polypeptide(L)'
;MCIRDSLIDVTSLLKTNKNTKFRQLIDITAVDYPENQKRFKIVYLLLSHEMNQRVLLSYFINENQQIPSLTKIFPSSNWMEREIFDMYGVNFKDHPDLRRILTDYGFEGHPLRKDFPLTGHTEVRYSEERKKVISEPVKLDQEYRVFDFESPWDGTKYIKEISKNKDDKKN
;
A
#
# COMPACT_ATOMS: atom_id res chain seq x y z
N MET A 1 -4.67 23.93 1.70
CA MET A 1 -3.48 23.50 0.96
C MET A 1 -3.39 21.99 1.11
N CYS A 2 -3.42 21.22 0.03
CA CYS A 2 -3.37 19.77 0.11
C CYS A 2 -1.89 19.36 0.26
N ILE A 3 -1.56 18.44 1.17
CA ILE A 3 -0.17 17.96 1.36
C ILE A 3 0.40 17.42 0.04
N ARG A 4 -0.44 16.91 -0.85
CA ARG A 4 -0.04 16.44 -2.18
C ARG A 4 0.67 17.51 -3.01
N ASP A 5 0.12 18.71 -3.05
CA ASP A 5 0.65 19.80 -3.91
C ASP A 5 1.95 20.38 -3.32
N SER A 6 2.19 20.13 -2.03
CA SER A 6 3.38 20.54 -1.28
C SER A 6 4.26 19.37 -0.82
N LEU A 7 4.02 18.14 -1.31
CA LEU A 7 4.81 16.97 -0.86
C LEU A 7 6.31 17.17 -1.06
N ILE A 8 6.70 17.65 -2.23
CA ILE A 8 8.11 17.93 -2.56
C ILE A 8 8.66 18.99 -1.63
N ASP A 9 7.92 20.09 -1.42
CA ASP A 9 8.37 21.21 -0.57
C ASP A 9 8.48 20.78 0.88
N VAL A 10 7.47 20.06 1.40
CA VAL A 10 7.47 19.55 2.79
C VAL A 10 8.63 18.57 3.00
N THR A 11 8.83 17.61 2.12
CA THR A 11 9.91 16.63 2.26
C THR A 11 11.29 17.27 2.09
N SER A 12 11.43 18.24 1.19
CA SER A 12 12.66 19.01 1.03
C SER A 12 12.95 19.85 2.28
N LEU A 13 11.94 20.52 2.83
CA LEU A 13 12.06 21.27 4.07
C LEU A 13 12.49 20.38 5.23
N LEU A 14 11.83 19.24 5.42
CA LEU A 14 12.14 18.28 6.49
C LEU A 14 13.58 17.75 6.38
N LYS A 15 14.07 17.54 5.17
CA LYS A 15 15.44 17.09 4.91
C LYS A 15 16.49 18.15 5.21
N THR A 16 16.24 19.40 4.82
CA THR A 16 17.25 20.48 4.82
C THR A 16 17.25 21.30 6.09
N ASN A 17 16.12 21.39 6.79
CA ASN A 17 15.99 22.21 8.00
C ASN A 17 16.92 21.72 9.11
N LYS A 18 17.65 22.66 9.73
CA LYS A 18 18.62 22.38 10.79
C LYS A 18 18.02 21.75 12.05
N ASN A 19 16.73 22.00 12.31
CA ASN A 19 16.04 21.51 13.50
C ASN A 19 15.37 20.15 13.29
N THR A 20 15.25 19.65 12.06
CA THR A 20 14.56 18.39 11.75
C THR A 20 15.49 17.34 11.15
N LYS A 21 16.28 17.70 10.14
CA LYS A 21 17.33 16.87 9.52
C LYS A 21 16.88 15.43 9.18
N PHE A 22 15.68 15.27 8.61
CA PHE A 22 15.17 13.98 8.15
C PHE A 22 15.87 13.56 6.86
N ARG A 23 17.07 13.02 6.97
CA ARG A 23 17.94 12.71 5.83
C ARG A 23 17.72 11.33 5.25
N GLN A 24 17.02 10.45 5.96
CA GLN A 24 16.72 9.11 5.50
C GLN A 24 15.23 8.93 5.26
N LEU A 25 14.88 8.47 4.07
CA LEU A 25 13.60 7.86 3.76
C LEU A 25 13.73 6.37 4.10
N ILE A 26 12.95 5.92 5.08
CA ILE A 26 12.97 4.53 5.54
C ILE A 26 12.15 3.67 4.58
N ASP A 27 10.91 4.13 4.32
CA ASP A 27 9.96 3.37 3.52
C ASP A 27 8.88 4.26 2.93
N ILE A 28 8.29 3.78 1.83
CA ILE A 28 7.05 4.31 1.26
C ILE A 28 6.12 3.12 1.08
N THR A 29 4.90 3.22 1.59
CA THR A 29 3.90 2.17 1.41
C THR A 29 2.53 2.74 1.11
N ALA A 30 1.62 1.90 0.63
CA ALA A 30 0.25 2.26 0.37
C ALA A 30 -0.72 1.34 1.13
N VAL A 31 -1.90 1.86 1.44
CA VAL A 31 -2.99 1.10 2.02
C VAL A 31 -4.23 1.32 1.17
N ASP A 32 -4.90 0.24 0.80
CA ASP A 32 -6.12 0.27 0.00
C ASP A 32 -7.36 0.31 0.88
N TYR A 33 -8.22 1.32 0.66
CA TYR A 33 -9.53 1.49 1.29
C TYR A 33 -10.61 1.57 0.21
N PRO A 34 -11.09 0.43 -0.31
CA PRO A 34 -11.99 0.39 -1.46
C PRO A 34 -13.33 1.12 -1.23
N GLU A 35 -13.76 1.24 0.01
CA GLU A 35 -15.01 1.93 0.38
C GLU A 35 -14.90 3.46 0.36
N ASN A 36 -13.67 3.99 0.35
CA ASN A 36 -13.45 5.43 0.40
C ASN A 36 -13.38 6.04 -1.00
N GLN A 37 -13.93 7.24 -1.19
CA GLN A 37 -13.78 7.99 -2.42
C GLN A 37 -12.30 8.23 -2.78
N LYS A 38 -11.47 8.51 -1.76
CA LYS A 38 -10.01 8.54 -1.89
C LYS A 38 -9.48 7.18 -1.46
N ARG A 39 -9.35 6.30 -2.43
CA ARG A 39 -9.11 4.88 -2.22
C ARG A 39 -7.76 4.58 -1.56
N PHE A 40 -6.68 5.21 -2.02
CA PHE A 40 -5.34 4.86 -1.53
C PHE A 40 -4.82 5.87 -0.52
N LYS A 41 -4.32 5.37 0.61
CA LYS A 41 -3.54 6.13 1.58
C LYS A 41 -2.07 5.84 1.35
N ILE A 42 -1.30 6.85 0.95
CA ILE A 42 0.15 6.74 0.80
C ILE A 42 0.82 7.21 2.07
N VAL A 43 1.80 6.45 2.52
CA VAL A 43 2.52 6.66 3.78
C VAL A 43 4.02 6.72 3.50
N TYR A 44 4.66 7.76 3.98
CA TYR A 44 6.11 7.97 3.90
C TYR A 44 6.69 7.97 5.30
N LEU A 45 7.72 7.18 5.53
CA LEU A 45 8.43 7.07 6.79
C LEU A 45 9.81 7.71 6.67
N LEU A 46 10.04 8.77 7.42
CA LEU A 46 11.31 9.49 7.44
C LEU A 46 12.01 9.35 8.79
N LEU A 47 13.33 9.31 8.77
CA LEU A 47 14.18 9.23 9.95
C LEU A 47 15.22 10.36 9.98
N SER A 48 15.33 10.97 11.13
CA SER A 48 16.44 11.83 11.51
C SER A 48 17.34 11.10 12.50
N HIS A 49 18.55 10.74 12.09
CA HIS A 49 19.53 10.10 12.96
C HIS A 49 20.06 11.08 14.00
N GLU A 50 20.30 12.34 13.62
CA GLU A 50 20.86 13.35 14.50
C GLU A 50 19.91 13.73 15.63
N MET A 51 18.61 13.81 15.34
CA MET A 51 17.59 14.16 16.32
C MET A 51 16.94 12.94 16.97
N ASN A 52 17.29 11.71 16.53
CA ASN A 52 16.67 10.45 16.95
C ASN A 52 15.13 10.47 16.89
N GLN A 53 14.60 10.99 15.78
CA GLN A 53 13.17 11.16 15.57
C GLN A 53 12.72 10.50 14.27
N ARG A 54 11.49 9.99 14.28
CA ARG A 54 10.79 9.48 13.11
C ARG A 54 9.55 10.31 12.86
N VAL A 55 9.24 10.53 11.59
CA VAL A 55 7.99 11.17 11.17
C VAL A 55 7.31 10.31 10.12
N LEU A 56 6.00 10.22 10.26
CA LEU A 56 5.10 9.58 9.30
C LEU A 56 4.32 10.68 8.60
N LEU A 57 4.49 10.78 7.27
CA LEU A 57 3.66 11.64 6.42
C LEU A 57 2.67 10.74 5.69
N SER A 58 1.40 11.12 5.69
CA SER A 58 0.41 10.35 4.94
C SER A 58 -0.63 11.26 4.30
N TYR A 59 -1.17 10.82 3.17
CA TYR A 59 -2.29 11.48 2.50
C TYR A 59 -3.08 10.49 1.65
N PHE A 60 -4.33 10.86 1.36
CA PHE A 60 -5.22 10.03 0.56
C PHE A 60 -5.29 10.55 -0.87
N ILE A 61 -5.34 9.62 -1.82
CA ILE A 61 -5.47 9.89 -3.24
C ILE A 61 -6.62 9.08 -3.86
N ASN A 62 -7.15 9.60 -4.97
CA ASN A 62 -8.08 8.86 -5.81
C ASN A 62 -7.30 7.85 -6.69
N GLU A 63 -7.97 6.84 -7.20
CA GLU A 63 -7.37 5.77 -7.99
C GLU A 63 -6.57 6.28 -9.22
N ASN A 64 -7.13 7.24 -9.94
CA ASN A 64 -6.51 7.77 -11.17
C ASN A 64 -5.56 8.95 -10.92
N GLN A 65 -5.25 9.25 -9.68
CA GLN A 65 -4.47 10.41 -9.30
C GLN A 65 -2.98 10.10 -9.29
N GLN A 66 -2.19 10.92 -9.99
CA GLN A 66 -0.73 10.83 -9.96
C GLN A 66 -0.14 11.58 -8.77
N ILE A 67 0.99 11.09 -8.29
CA ILE A 67 1.76 11.63 -7.17
C ILE A 67 3.12 12.09 -7.69
N PRO A 68 3.65 13.23 -7.25
CA PRO A 68 5.02 13.60 -7.61
C PRO A 68 6.03 12.63 -6.99
N SER A 69 7.00 12.18 -7.79
CA SER A 69 8.08 11.31 -7.33
C SER A 69 9.05 12.06 -6.41
N LEU A 70 9.54 11.36 -5.38
CA LEU A 70 10.56 11.85 -4.47
C LEU A 70 11.98 11.47 -4.84
N THR A 71 12.21 10.83 -6.00
CA THR A 71 13.52 10.32 -6.43
C THR A 71 14.61 11.40 -6.49
N LYS A 72 14.24 12.64 -6.78
CA LYS A 72 15.17 13.79 -6.78
C LYS A 72 15.61 14.21 -5.39
N ILE A 73 14.81 13.93 -4.36
CA ILE A 73 15.10 14.28 -2.96
C ILE A 73 15.72 13.08 -2.26
N PHE A 74 15.11 11.91 -2.40
CA PHE A 74 15.55 10.65 -1.82
C PHE A 74 15.72 9.58 -2.91
N PRO A 75 16.94 9.31 -3.38
CA PRO A 75 17.16 8.29 -4.43
C PRO A 75 16.63 6.89 -4.07
N SER A 76 16.55 6.57 -2.77
CA SER A 76 15.98 5.30 -2.28
C SER A 76 14.50 5.13 -2.61
N SER A 77 13.77 6.23 -2.85
CA SER A 77 12.34 6.18 -3.20
C SER A 77 12.08 5.50 -4.55
N ASN A 78 13.08 5.42 -5.43
CA ASN A 78 12.93 4.83 -6.76
C ASN A 78 12.30 3.42 -6.70
N TRP A 79 12.86 2.54 -5.89
CA TRP A 79 12.38 1.16 -5.79
C TRP A 79 11.08 1.05 -5.01
N MET A 80 10.91 1.85 -3.96
CA MET A 80 9.70 1.88 -3.14
C MET A 80 8.49 2.40 -3.94
N GLU A 81 8.69 3.43 -4.78
CA GLU A 81 7.65 3.95 -5.67
C GLU A 81 7.26 2.93 -6.76
N ARG A 82 8.24 2.19 -7.31
CA ARG A 82 7.98 1.08 -8.23
C ARG A 82 7.21 -0.06 -7.58
N GLU A 83 7.49 -0.38 -6.32
CA GLU A 83 6.74 -1.38 -5.56
C GLU A 83 5.27 -0.97 -5.40
N ILE A 84 5.02 0.29 -5.02
CA ILE A 84 3.65 0.80 -4.91
C ILE A 84 2.94 0.81 -6.26
N PHE A 85 3.64 1.18 -7.32
CA PHE A 85 3.10 1.10 -8.68
C PHE A 85 2.73 -0.34 -9.04
N ASP A 86 3.60 -1.30 -8.76
CA ASP A 86 3.39 -2.70 -9.09
C ASP A 86 2.24 -3.32 -8.27
N MET A 87 2.23 -3.09 -6.97
CA MET A 87 1.29 -3.72 -6.03
C MET A 87 -0.10 -3.07 -6.01
N TYR A 88 -0.18 -1.75 -6.20
CA TYR A 88 -1.42 -0.98 -6.07
C TYR A 88 -1.85 -0.27 -7.36
N GLY A 89 -0.97 -0.10 -8.33
CA GLY A 89 -1.24 0.63 -9.57
C GLY A 89 -1.23 2.16 -9.42
N VAL A 90 -0.56 2.68 -8.40
CA VAL A 90 -0.43 4.12 -8.19
C VAL A 90 0.68 4.68 -9.07
N ASN A 91 0.36 5.70 -9.86
CA ASN A 91 1.31 6.34 -10.77
C ASN A 91 2.08 7.48 -10.10
N PHE A 92 3.40 7.51 -10.35
CA PHE A 92 4.31 8.56 -9.87
C PHE A 92 4.76 9.45 -11.03
N LYS A 93 4.41 10.74 -10.94
CA LYS A 93 4.82 11.74 -11.93
C LYS A 93 6.31 12.04 -11.80
N ASP A 94 6.98 12.17 -12.94
CA ASP A 94 8.43 12.49 -13.02
C ASP A 94 9.35 11.41 -12.41
N HIS A 95 8.85 10.17 -12.24
CA HIS A 95 9.69 9.03 -11.90
C HIS A 95 10.57 8.64 -13.10
N PRO A 96 11.88 8.40 -12.90
CA PRO A 96 12.81 8.15 -14.01
C PRO A 96 12.55 6.83 -14.76
N ASP A 97 12.04 5.80 -14.07
CA ASP A 97 11.82 4.47 -14.65
C ASP A 97 10.73 3.73 -13.86
N LEU A 98 9.46 4.05 -14.13
CA LEU A 98 8.31 3.47 -13.47
C LEU A 98 7.88 2.18 -14.17
N ARG A 99 8.50 1.06 -13.79
CA ARG A 99 8.19 -0.29 -14.28
C ARG A 99 7.97 -1.24 -13.11
N ARG A 100 7.31 -2.37 -13.36
CA ARG A 100 7.09 -3.42 -12.37
C ARG A 100 8.42 -3.95 -11.81
N ILE A 101 8.42 -4.38 -10.54
CA ILE A 101 9.62 -4.84 -9.84
C ILE A 101 9.44 -6.18 -9.13
N LEU A 102 8.26 -6.48 -8.63
CA LEU A 102 7.98 -7.68 -7.83
C LEU A 102 7.19 -8.74 -8.58
N THR A 103 6.33 -8.34 -9.52
CA THR A 103 5.53 -9.28 -10.31
C THR A 103 6.28 -9.73 -11.56
N ASP A 104 5.91 -10.91 -12.07
CA ASP A 104 6.45 -11.47 -13.31
C ASP A 104 6.15 -10.60 -14.53
N TYR A 105 6.94 -10.80 -15.61
CA TYR A 105 6.67 -10.20 -16.89
C TYR A 105 5.31 -10.69 -17.42
N GLY A 106 4.47 -9.73 -17.84
CA GLY A 106 3.13 -10.05 -18.30
C GLY A 106 2.09 -10.31 -17.21
N PHE A 107 2.43 -10.10 -15.94
CA PHE A 107 1.46 -10.17 -14.85
C PHE A 107 0.40 -9.08 -15.00
N GLU A 108 -0.87 -9.48 -14.91
CA GLU A 108 -2.01 -8.57 -15.01
C GLU A 108 -2.63 -8.31 -13.64
N GLY A 109 -2.92 -7.03 -13.36
CA GLY A 109 -3.52 -6.58 -12.11
C GLY A 109 -2.49 -6.11 -11.07
N HIS A 110 -3.00 -5.85 -9.86
CA HIS A 110 -2.24 -5.30 -8.74
C HIS A 110 -2.54 -6.10 -7.47
N PRO A 111 -1.62 -6.97 -7.02
CA PRO A 111 -1.93 -8.03 -6.03
C PRO A 111 -2.31 -7.54 -4.64
N LEU A 112 -1.91 -6.33 -4.24
CA LEU A 112 -2.24 -5.80 -2.91
C LEU A 112 -3.51 -4.95 -2.87
N ARG A 113 -4.19 -4.79 -3.99
CA ARG A 113 -5.56 -4.24 -3.98
C ARG A 113 -6.51 -5.22 -3.32
N LYS A 114 -7.46 -4.72 -2.53
CA LYS A 114 -8.44 -5.55 -1.83
C LYS A 114 -9.43 -6.26 -2.74
N ASP A 115 -9.64 -5.74 -3.94
CA ASP A 115 -10.47 -6.34 -5.00
C ASP A 115 -9.73 -7.38 -5.84
N PHE A 116 -8.41 -7.55 -5.67
CA PHE A 116 -7.64 -8.59 -6.33
C PHE A 116 -7.83 -9.94 -5.59
N PRO A 117 -8.14 -11.05 -6.31
CA PRO A 117 -8.35 -12.35 -5.66
C PRO A 117 -7.07 -12.84 -4.97
N LEU A 118 -7.22 -13.39 -3.76
CA LEU A 118 -6.09 -13.87 -2.95
C LEU A 118 -5.27 -14.95 -3.65
N THR A 119 -5.92 -15.81 -4.42
CA THR A 119 -5.27 -16.90 -5.17
C THR A 119 -4.69 -16.46 -6.50
N GLY A 120 -4.98 -15.23 -6.95
CA GLY A 120 -4.66 -14.76 -8.29
C GLY A 120 -5.51 -15.43 -9.37
N HIS A 121 -5.13 -15.20 -10.62
CA HIS A 121 -5.84 -15.76 -11.80
C HIS A 121 -5.06 -16.90 -12.45
N THR A 122 -3.74 -16.88 -12.30
CA THR A 122 -2.84 -17.85 -12.94
C THR A 122 -1.84 -18.36 -11.92
N GLU A 123 -1.46 -19.62 -12.05
CA GLU A 123 -0.38 -20.26 -11.33
C GLU A 123 0.76 -20.63 -12.27
N VAL A 124 1.95 -20.69 -11.72
CA VAL A 124 3.16 -21.00 -12.46
C VAL A 124 3.74 -22.30 -11.94
N ARG A 125 3.95 -23.27 -12.83
CA ARG A 125 4.58 -24.54 -12.47
C ARG A 125 5.59 -24.99 -13.50
N TYR A 126 6.53 -25.83 -13.08
CA TYR A 126 7.46 -26.49 -13.99
C TYR A 126 6.79 -27.74 -14.62
N SER A 127 6.81 -27.84 -15.94
CA SER A 127 6.34 -29.02 -16.66
C SER A 127 7.54 -29.91 -17.01
N GLU A 128 7.57 -31.13 -16.45
CA GLU A 128 8.59 -32.14 -16.75
C GLU A 128 8.55 -32.58 -18.21
N GLU A 129 7.35 -32.65 -18.80
CA GLU A 129 7.17 -33.04 -20.20
C GLU A 129 7.74 -32.02 -21.17
N ARG A 130 7.46 -30.74 -20.89
CA ARG A 130 7.90 -29.60 -21.73
C ARG A 130 9.25 -29.07 -21.34
N LYS A 131 9.81 -29.50 -20.20
CA LYS A 131 11.07 -29.03 -19.59
C LYS A 131 11.15 -27.50 -19.50
N LYS A 132 10.04 -26.87 -19.15
CA LYS A 132 9.94 -25.41 -19.01
C LYS A 132 8.87 -25.02 -18.00
N VAL A 133 8.98 -23.79 -17.53
CA VAL A 133 7.96 -23.16 -16.70
C VAL A 133 6.76 -22.80 -17.57
N ILE A 134 5.56 -23.20 -17.14
CA ILE A 134 4.29 -22.92 -17.81
C ILE A 134 3.37 -22.16 -16.86
N SER A 135 2.55 -21.28 -17.43
CA SER A 135 1.51 -20.56 -16.71
C SER A 135 0.15 -21.17 -17.08
N GLU A 136 -0.64 -21.50 -16.08
CA GLU A 136 -1.96 -22.11 -16.22
C GLU A 136 -2.99 -21.37 -15.39
N PRO A 137 -4.28 -21.40 -15.73
CA PRO A 137 -5.32 -20.88 -14.85
C PRO A 137 -5.31 -21.62 -13.51
N VAL A 138 -5.51 -20.89 -12.42
CA VAL A 138 -5.54 -21.45 -11.06
C VAL A 138 -6.65 -22.50 -10.96
N LYS A 139 -6.30 -23.72 -10.53
CA LYS A 139 -7.22 -24.79 -10.17
C LYS A 139 -6.95 -25.19 -8.74
N LEU A 140 -7.88 -24.89 -7.84
CA LEU A 140 -7.76 -25.28 -6.45
C LEU A 140 -8.32 -26.71 -6.28
N ASP A 141 -7.54 -27.60 -5.69
CA ASP A 141 -7.99 -28.95 -5.31
C ASP A 141 -9.03 -28.92 -4.20
N GLN A 142 -9.04 -27.85 -3.42
CA GLN A 142 -9.96 -27.59 -2.34
C GLN A 142 -10.65 -26.24 -2.56
N GLU A 143 -11.95 -26.16 -2.32
CA GLU A 143 -12.66 -24.87 -2.36
C GLU A 143 -12.08 -23.91 -1.34
N TYR A 144 -12.04 -22.62 -1.70
CA TYR A 144 -11.59 -21.57 -0.81
C TYR A 144 -12.51 -21.50 0.41
N ARG A 145 -11.94 -21.71 1.59
CA ARG A 145 -12.70 -21.65 2.84
C ARG A 145 -12.85 -20.21 3.30
N VAL A 146 -14.08 -19.76 3.44
CA VAL A 146 -14.39 -18.53 4.14
C VAL A 146 -14.46 -18.85 5.62
N PHE A 147 -13.50 -18.35 6.40
CA PHE A 147 -13.53 -18.48 7.85
C PHE A 147 -14.33 -17.31 8.43
N ASP A 148 -15.33 -17.64 9.23
CA ASP A 148 -15.94 -16.67 10.11
C ASP A 148 -15.06 -16.51 11.33
N PHE A 149 -14.39 -15.35 11.43
CA PHE A 149 -13.54 -15.02 12.59
C PHE A 149 -14.35 -14.47 13.77
N GLU A 150 -15.67 -14.41 13.66
CA GLU A 150 -16.49 -14.05 14.79
C GLU A 150 -16.42 -15.19 15.81
N SER A 151 -16.12 -14.83 17.07
CA SER A 151 -16.14 -15.79 18.15
C SER A 151 -17.53 -16.40 18.26
N PRO A 152 -17.68 -17.73 18.32
CA PRO A 152 -18.97 -18.37 18.54
C PRO A 152 -19.57 -18.04 19.93
N TRP A 153 -18.79 -17.39 20.80
CA TRP A 153 -19.25 -16.93 22.12
C TRP A 153 -19.99 -15.59 21.97
N ASP A 154 -21.17 -15.49 22.54
CA ASP A 154 -22.02 -14.31 22.50
C ASP A 154 -21.41 -13.03 23.12
N GLY A 155 -20.26 -13.16 23.79
CA GLY A 155 -19.54 -12.03 24.39
C GLY A 155 -19.23 -10.88 23.46
N THR A 156 -18.94 -11.15 22.19
CA THR A 156 -18.68 -10.12 21.17
C THR A 156 -19.95 -9.36 20.80
N LYS A 157 -21.10 -10.02 20.75
CA LYS A 157 -22.40 -9.39 20.51
C LYS A 157 -22.80 -8.51 21.70
N TYR A 158 -22.60 -9.02 22.92
CA TYR A 158 -22.85 -8.31 24.16
C TYR A 158 -22.03 -7.01 24.28
N ILE A 159 -20.76 -7.01 23.90
CA ILE A 159 -19.91 -5.82 23.90
C ILE A 159 -20.40 -4.78 22.87
N LYS A 160 -20.81 -5.22 21.67
CA LYS A 160 -21.38 -4.37 20.63
C LYS A 160 -22.72 -3.73 21.07
N GLU A 161 -23.54 -4.44 21.81
CA GLU A 161 -24.80 -3.94 22.37
C GLU A 161 -24.57 -2.92 23.50
N ILE A 162 -23.59 -3.15 24.37
CA ILE A 162 -23.23 -2.20 25.43
C ILE A 162 -22.69 -0.90 24.84
N SER A 163 -21.89 -0.97 23.77
CA SER A 163 -21.37 0.23 23.11
C SER A 163 -22.50 1.05 22.46
N LYS A 164 -23.44 0.42 21.75
CA LYS A 164 -24.60 1.09 21.18
C LYS A 164 -25.48 1.77 22.25
N ASN A 165 -25.76 1.08 23.34
CA ASN A 165 -26.56 1.62 24.45
C ASN A 165 -25.86 2.78 25.21
N LYS A 166 -24.55 2.92 25.11
CA LYS A 166 -23.82 4.07 25.65
C LYS A 166 -23.89 5.30 24.75
N ASP A 167 -23.94 5.09 23.45
CA ASP A 167 -24.05 6.20 22.47
C ASP A 167 -25.49 6.77 22.42
N ASP A 168 -26.50 5.88 22.56
CA ASP A 168 -27.91 6.29 22.65
C ASP A 168 -28.27 7.03 23.95
N LYS A 169 -27.49 6.89 25.01
CA LYS A 169 -27.67 7.63 26.28
C LYS A 169 -26.92 8.98 26.34
N LYS A 170 -26.15 9.32 25.32
CA LYS A 170 -25.44 10.58 25.22
C LYS A 170 -26.09 11.60 24.26
N ASN A 171 -27.15 11.20 23.58
CA ASN A 171 -28.05 12.06 22.81
C ASN A 171 -29.36 12.23 23.60
#